data_70a60be506a6042e3230924362ed6501
#
_entry.id   70a60be506a6042e3230924362ed6501
#
_cell.length_a   1.000
_cell.length_b   1.000
_cell.length_c   1.000
_cell.angle_alpha   90.00
_cell.angle_beta   90.00
_cell.angle_gamma   90.00
#
_symmetry.space_group_name_H-M   'P 1'
#
loop_
_entity.id
_entity.type
_entity.pdbx_description
1 polymer ?
#
loop_
_entity_poly.entity_id
_entity_poly.type
_entity_poly.pdbx_seq_one_letter_code
_entity_poly.pdbx_strand_id
1 'polypeptide(L)'
;VLCCREIPAAWESTEVLGEPIIAYGLFLKLGEGNAERTEFAFASPHIGWLPTQPNAALRITPDLIDLASLGMDVSLFDPVRHLNRKPITQADRECFYQLLATVGKADVHAIQSHATPTVDLAPLLQDPTQQHGRLMIVHGTARRAIKILVDDKDIHERFGIDHYYQIDVFIPLGDHAVRLGKQTE
;
A
#
# COMPACT_ATOMS: atom_id res chain seq x y z
N VAL A 1 26.06 -3.17 -1.53
CA VAL A 1 25.40 -3.26 -0.20
C VAL A 1 24.55 -2.02 0.03
N LEU A 2 23.30 -2.19 0.44
CA LEU A 2 22.39 -1.13 0.83
C LEU A 2 22.09 -1.26 2.34
N CYS A 3 22.38 -0.22 3.09
CA CYS A 3 22.07 -0.14 4.53
C CYS A 3 20.84 0.73 4.73
N CYS A 4 19.83 0.21 5.43
CA CYS A 4 18.60 0.92 5.76
C CYS A 4 18.22 0.65 7.23
N ARG A 5 17.33 1.49 7.77
CA ARG A 5 16.85 1.32 9.15
C ARG A 5 15.68 0.37 9.25
N GLU A 6 14.90 0.28 8.20
CA GLU A 6 13.66 -0.47 8.16
C GLU A 6 13.59 -1.27 6.86
N ILE A 7 13.04 -2.46 6.95
CA ILE A 7 12.78 -3.34 5.82
C ILE A 7 11.30 -3.74 5.85
N PRO A 8 10.72 -4.21 4.73
CA PRO A 8 9.37 -4.76 4.74
C PRO A 8 9.21 -5.86 5.80
N ALA A 9 8.14 -5.82 6.59
CA ALA A 9 7.92 -6.77 7.68
C ALA A 9 7.92 -8.24 7.22
N ALA A 10 7.46 -8.49 5.99
CA ALA A 10 7.49 -9.82 5.40
C ALA A 10 8.92 -10.38 5.18
N TRP A 11 9.95 -9.52 5.16
CA TRP A 11 11.33 -9.92 4.91
C TRP A 11 12.09 -10.31 6.19
N GLU A 12 11.59 -9.89 7.36
CA GLU A 12 12.26 -10.19 8.65
C GLU A 12 12.45 -11.69 8.91
N SER A 13 11.58 -12.52 8.36
CA SER A 13 11.61 -13.98 8.51
C SER A 13 12.16 -14.74 7.29
N THR A 14 12.72 -14.03 6.30
CA THR A 14 13.13 -14.62 5.02
C THR A 14 14.64 -14.56 4.87
N GLU A 15 15.29 -15.74 4.73
CA GLU A 15 16.75 -15.85 4.61
C GLU A 15 17.27 -15.44 3.23
N VAL A 16 16.50 -15.68 2.17
CA VAL A 16 16.88 -15.40 0.78
C VAL A 16 15.80 -14.59 0.10
N LEU A 17 16.17 -13.40 -0.37
CA LEU A 17 15.32 -12.49 -1.11
C LEU A 17 15.75 -12.42 -2.56
N GLY A 18 14.79 -12.36 -3.47
CA GLY A 18 14.99 -12.07 -4.89
C GLY A 18 14.01 -11.04 -5.39
N GLU A 19 13.69 -10.06 -4.53
CA GLU A 19 12.61 -9.10 -4.74
C GLU A 19 13.12 -7.80 -5.37
N PRO A 20 12.40 -7.25 -6.37
CA PRO A 20 12.70 -5.92 -6.94
C PRO A 20 12.46 -4.82 -5.91
N ILE A 21 13.38 -3.88 -5.87
CA ILE A 21 13.32 -2.72 -4.97
C ILE A 21 13.58 -1.42 -5.71
N ILE A 22 13.12 -0.33 -5.10
CA ILE A 22 13.58 1.02 -5.36
C ILE A 22 14.10 1.63 -4.05
N ALA A 23 15.26 2.29 -4.11
CA ALA A 23 15.80 2.98 -2.95
C ALA A 23 16.46 4.30 -3.39
N TYR A 24 16.22 5.34 -2.62
CA TYR A 24 16.89 6.61 -2.75
C TYR A 24 17.97 6.68 -1.68
N GLY A 25 19.19 6.40 -2.06
CA GLY A 25 20.30 6.26 -1.13
C GLY A 25 21.48 7.19 -1.45
N LEU A 26 22.22 7.52 -0.41
CA LEU A 26 23.49 8.22 -0.52
C LEU A 26 24.62 7.20 -0.64
N PHE A 27 25.48 7.40 -1.64
CA PHE A 27 26.69 6.60 -1.78
C PHE A 27 27.62 6.85 -0.60
N LEU A 28 28.05 5.81 0.07
CA LEU A 28 28.96 5.89 1.21
C LEU A 28 30.39 5.61 0.80
N LYS A 29 30.63 4.45 0.20
CA LYS A 29 32.01 4.07 -0.20
C LYS A 29 32.01 2.93 -1.20
N LEU A 30 33.18 2.80 -1.85
CA LEU A 30 33.59 1.63 -2.59
C LEU A 30 34.40 0.72 -1.64
N GLY A 31 34.09 -0.57 -1.61
CA GLY A 31 34.82 -1.58 -0.88
C GLY A 31 35.34 -2.68 -1.80
N GLU A 32 36.40 -3.34 -1.36
CA GLU A 32 36.83 -4.58 -1.98
C GLU A 32 36.05 -5.71 -1.27
N GLY A 33 35.15 -6.35 -2.00
CA GLY A 33 34.42 -7.52 -1.52
C GLY A 33 35.27 -8.78 -1.59
N ASN A 34 34.78 -9.84 -0.97
CA ASN A 34 35.41 -11.17 -1.12
C ASN A 34 35.36 -11.64 -2.59
N ALA A 35 36.43 -12.24 -3.07
CA ALA A 35 36.53 -12.83 -4.40
C ALA A 35 36.51 -11.84 -5.59
N GLU A 36 37.35 -10.80 -5.57
CA GLU A 36 37.57 -9.86 -6.68
C GLU A 36 36.31 -9.06 -7.12
N ARG A 37 35.31 -8.95 -6.24
CA ARG A 37 34.12 -8.17 -6.53
C ARG A 37 34.21 -6.79 -5.89
N THR A 38 33.95 -5.81 -6.69
CA THR A 38 33.78 -4.44 -6.22
C THR A 38 32.40 -4.29 -5.55
N GLU A 39 32.37 -3.81 -4.32
CA GLU A 39 31.12 -3.58 -3.59
C GLU A 39 30.87 -2.08 -3.39
N PHE A 40 29.67 -1.66 -3.77
CA PHE A 40 29.22 -0.30 -3.51
C PHE A 40 28.35 -0.29 -2.24
N ALA A 41 28.68 0.57 -1.30
CA ALA A 41 27.88 0.75 -0.09
C ALA A 41 27.05 2.04 -0.20
N PHE A 42 25.76 1.91 0.09
CA PHE A 42 24.79 3.01 0.12
C PHE A 42 24.05 3.02 1.45
N ALA A 43 23.63 4.20 1.88
CA ALA A 43 22.70 4.36 3.00
C ALA A 43 21.38 4.94 2.47
N SER A 44 20.27 4.33 2.83
CA SER A 44 18.92 4.76 2.45
C SER A 44 18.02 4.84 3.70
N PRO A 45 17.14 5.82 3.81
CA PRO A 45 16.17 5.87 4.90
C PRO A 45 15.12 4.76 4.79
N HIS A 46 14.78 4.34 3.57
CA HIS A 46 13.68 3.41 3.29
C HIS A 46 13.95 2.64 1.99
N ILE A 47 13.40 1.44 1.90
CA ILE A 47 13.38 0.60 0.71
C ILE A 47 11.95 0.46 0.24
N GLY A 48 11.65 0.90 -0.98
CA GLY A 48 10.39 0.61 -1.64
C GLY A 48 10.39 -0.79 -2.23
N TRP A 49 9.38 -1.58 -1.92
CA TRP A 49 9.23 -2.94 -2.43
C TRP A 49 8.24 -2.98 -3.59
N LEU A 50 8.72 -3.46 -4.74
CA LEU A 50 7.97 -3.53 -6.00
C LEU A 50 7.90 -4.97 -6.52
N PRO A 51 7.15 -5.87 -5.89
CA PRO A 51 7.09 -7.27 -6.29
C PRO A 51 6.53 -7.43 -7.70
N THR A 52 7.07 -8.42 -8.44
CA THR A 52 6.68 -8.71 -9.83
C THR A 52 5.99 -10.06 -10.00
N GLN A 53 5.97 -10.87 -8.93
CA GLN A 53 5.34 -12.20 -8.95
C GLN A 53 4.58 -12.47 -7.66
N PRO A 54 3.46 -13.21 -7.73
CA PRO A 54 2.72 -13.61 -6.53
C PRO A 54 3.58 -14.48 -5.62
N ASN A 55 3.52 -14.18 -4.32
CA ASN A 55 4.22 -14.97 -3.31
C ASN A 55 3.38 -15.05 -2.04
N ALA A 56 2.75 -16.21 -1.81
CA ALA A 56 1.89 -16.41 -0.66
C ALA A 56 2.64 -16.33 0.68
N ALA A 57 3.91 -16.73 0.73
CA ALA A 57 4.73 -16.67 1.94
C ALA A 57 5.01 -15.21 2.35
N LEU A 58 5.17 -14.33 1.37
CA LEU A 58 5.36 -12.89 1.56
C LEU A 58 4.04 -12.10 1.49
N ARG A 59 2.90 -12.78 1.38
CA ARG A 59 1.54 -12.20 1.25
C ARG A 59 1.38 -11.30 0.02
N ILE A 60 2.10 -11.58 -1.06
CA ILE A 60 1.98 -10.84 -2.31
C ILE A 60 0.90 -11.47 -3.18
N THR A 61 -0.17 -10.69 -3.39
CA THR A 61 -1.30 -11.02 -4.25
C THR A 61 -1.12 -10.42 -5.65
N PRO A 62 -1.85 -10.90 -6.65
CA PRO A 62 -1.87 -10.25 -7.98
C PRO A 62 -2.21 -8.76 -7.92
N ASP A 63 -3.18 -8.36 -7.09
CA ASP A 63 -3.57 -6.94 -6.93
C ASP A 63 -2.41 -6.06 -6.44
N LEU A 64 -1.57 -6.59 -5.53
CA LEU A 64 -0.38 -5.87 -5.06
C LEU A 64 0.70 -5.74 -6.15
N ILE A 65 0.77 -6.72 -7.06
CA ILE A 65 1.67 -6.64 -8.22
C ILE A 65 1.18 -5.56 -9.18
N ASP A 66 -0.13 -5.48 -9.42
CA ASP A 66 -0.70 -4.42 -10.25
C ASP A 66 -0.39 -3.04 -9.67
N LEU A 67 -0.55 -2.85 -8.36
CA LEU A 67 -0.17 -1.62 -7.67
C LEU A 67 1.34 -1.33 -7.78
N ALA A 68 2.18 -2.34 -7.56
CA ALA A 68 3.64 -2.21 -7.66
C ALA A 68 4.08 -1.84 -9.08
N SER A 69 3.43 -2.40 -10.10
CA SER A 69 3.70 -2.07 -11.51
C SER A 69 3.41 -0.61 -11.85
N LEU A 70 2.51 0.02 -11.11
CA LEU A 70 2.17 1.44 -11.21
C LEU A 70 3.05 2.32 -10.30
N GLY A 71 4.03 1.72 -9.61
CA GLY A 71 5.00 2.42 -8.76
C GLY A 71 4.60 2.53 -7.28
N MET A 72 3.59 1.78 -6.81
CA MET A 72 3.26 1.70 -5.39
C MET A 72 4.28 0.87 -4.63
N ASP A 73 4.85 1.43 -3.59
CA ASP A 73 5.61 0.68 -2.60
C ASP A 73 4.66 -0.12 -1.72
N VAL A 74 4.61 -1.44 -1.91
CA VAL A 74 3.67 -2.29 -1.16
C VAL A 74 4.04 -2.47 0.31
N SER A 75 5.26 -2.14 0.72
CA SER A 75 5.67 -2.18 2.13
C SER A 75 4.94 -1.12 2.97
N LEU A 76 4.45 -0.06 2.35
CA LEU A 76 3.68 0.99 3.02
C LEU A 76 2.34 0.50 3.61
N PHE A 77 1.87 -0.68 3.21
CA PHE A 77 0.72 -1.30 3.87
C PHE A 77 1.05 -1.88 5.25
N ASP A 78 2.33 -2.09 5.60
CA ASP A 78 2.72 -2.69 6.88
C ASP A 78 2.24 -1.87 8.09
N PRO A 79 2.53 -0.55 8.20
CA PRO A 79 1.98 0.25 9.29
C PRO A 79 0.44 0.30 9.28
N VAL A 80 -0.19 0.38 8.10
CA VAL A 80 -1.65 0.44 7.98
C VAL A 80 -2.33 -0.83 8.51
N ARG A 81 -1.73 -2.01 8.29
CA ARG A 81 -2.23 -3.29 8.83
C ARG A 81 -2.37 -3.29 10.35
N HIS A 82 -1.49 -2.60 11.05
CA HIS A 82 -1.52 -2.48 12.50
C HIS A 82 -2.53 -1.43 13.00
N LEU A 83 -2.99 -0.54 12.11
CA LEU A 83 -3.90 0.56 12.43
C LEU A 83 -5.36 0.30 12.03
N ASN A 84 -5.69 -0.92 11.62
CA ASN A 84 -7.06 -1.31 11.30
C ASN A 84 -8.05 -0.92 12.41
N ARG A 85 -9.25 -0.48 11.99
CA ARG A 85 -10.33 0.00 12.87
C ARG A 85 -10.04 1.29 13.61
N LYS A 86 -8.93 1.96 13.29
CA LYS A 86 -8.62 3.30 13.78
C LYS A 86 -8.90 4.34 12.68
N PRO A 87 -9.18 5.59 13.02
CA PRO A 87 -9.25 6.67 12.04
C PRO A 87 -7.92 6.80 11.29
N ILE A 88 -7.97 7.31 10.06
CA ILE A 88 -6.76 7.65 9.28
C ILE A 88 -5.99 8.73 10.05
N THR A 89 -4.72 8.50 10.28
CA THR A 89 -3.81 9.35 11.05
C THR A 89 -2.57 9.72 10.26
N GLN A 90 -1.67 10.47 10.88
CA GLN A 90 -0.36 10.79 10.29
C GLN A 90 0.47 9.52 9.97
N ALA A 91 0.28 8.43 10.69
CA ALA A 91 0.99 7.17 10.42
C ALA A 91 0.56 6.49 9.11
N ASP A 92 -0.67 6.78 8.64
CA ASP A 92 -1.19 6.25 7.37
C ASP A 92 -0.86 7.15 6.17
N ARG A 93 -0.34 8.36 6.43
CA ARG A 93 -0.19 9.44 5.46
C ARG A 93 0.53 9.00 4.18
N GLU A 94 1.68 8.36 4.33
CA GLU A 94 2.52 7.98 3.20
C GLU A 94 1.82 6.94 2.31
N CYS A 95 1.28 5.89 2.92
CA CYS A 95 0.51 4.87 2.21
C CYS A 95 -0.70 5.48 1.51
N PHE A 96 -1.46 6.32 2.21
CA PHE A 96 -2.69 6.92 1.70
C PHE A 96 -2.44 7.79 0.44
N TYR A 97 -1.49 8.72 0.50
CA TYR A 97 -1.23 9.61 -0.63
C TYR A 97 -0.52 8.91 -1.78
N GLN A 98 0.39 7.96 -1.51
CA GLN A 98 0.98 7.19 -2.59
C GLN A 98 -0.05 6.32 -3.30
N LEU A 99 -0.98 5.70 -2.54
CA LEU A 99 -2.07 4.92 -3.13
C LEU A 99 -2.98 5.79 -3.99
N LEU A 100 -3.40 6.98 -3.51
CA LEU A 100 -4.20 7.92 -4.30
C LEU A 100 -3.49 8.33 -5.60
N ALA A 101 -2.20 8.65 -5.52
CA ALA A 101 -1.40 9.03 -6.68
C ALA A 101 -1.24 7.88 -7.68
N THR A 102 -1.07 6.65 -7.17
CA THR A 102 -0.92 5.44 -7.98
C THR A 102 -2.21 5.12 -8.73
N VAL A 103 -3.35 5.05 -8.02
CA VAL A 103 -4.63 4.75 -8.67
C VAL A 103 -5.09 5.89 -9.60
N GLY A 104 -4.70 7.13 -9.31
CA GLY A 104 -4.99 8.27 -10.17
C GLY A 104 -4.25 8.24 -11.52
N LYS A 105 -3.16 7.47 -11.64
CA LYS A 105 -2.42 7.25 -12.89
C LYS A 105 -2.86 6.00 -13.64
N ALA A 106 -3.61 5.11 -12.98
CA ALA A 106 -4.00 3.84 -13.54
C ALA A 106 -5.04 4.01 -14.65
N ASP A 107 -4.95 3.16 -15.66
CA ASP A 107 -6.03 3.03 -16.65
C ASP A 107 -7.25 2.37 -16.00
N VAL A 108 -8.38 3.08 -16.03
CA VAL A 108 -9.65 2.62 -15.46
C VAL A 108 -10.08 1.28 -16.04
N HIS A 109 -9.86 1.05 -17.33
CA HIS A 109 -10.22 -0.22 -17.99
C HIS A 109 -9.33 -1.36 -17.50
N ALA A 110 -8.05 -1.13 -17.29
CA ALA A 110 -7.14 -2.13 -16.72
C ALA A 110 -7.56 -2.48 -15.29
N ILE A 111 -7.86 -1.48 -14.45
CA ILE A 111 -8.37 -1.70 -13.10
C ILE A 111 -9.66 -2.52 -13.13
N GLN A 112 -10.63 -2.16 -13.99
CA GLN A 112 -11.91 -2.85 -14.09
C GLN A 112 -11.78 -4.32 -14.50
N SER A 113 -10.82 -4.64 -15.38
CA SER A 113 -10.62 -6.02 -15.87
C SER A 113 -10.07 -6.95 -14.80
N HIS A 114 -9.35 -6.44 -13.80
CA HIS A 114 -8.74 -7.21 -12.72
C HIS A 114 -9.59 -7.21 -11.44
N ALA A 115 -10.57 -6.30 -11.34
CA ALA A 115 -11.37 -6.15 -10.14
C ALA A 115 -12.27 -7.37 -9.88
N THR A 116 -12.33 -7.81 -8.65
CA THR A 116 -13.25 -8.88 -8.22
C THR A 116 -14.70 -8.42 -8.36
N PRO A 117 -15.56 -9.16 -9.11
CA PRO A 117 -16.91 -8.69 -9.49
C PRO A 117 -17.89 -8.51 -8.34
N THR A 118 -17.66 -9.13 -7.20
CA THR A 118 -18.62 -9.12 -6.09
C THR A 118 -17.96 -8.67 -4.83
N VAL A 119 -18.47 -7.61 -4.24
CA VAL A 119 -18.03 -7.17 -2.93
C VAL A 119 -18.83 -7.88 -1.86
N ASP A 120 -18.31 -9.02 -1.40
CA ASP A 120 -18.65 -9.47 -0.07
C ASP A 120 -17.83 -8.63 0.92
N LEU A 121 -18.51 -7.80 1.70
CA LEU A 121 -17.86 -6.96 2.71
C LEU A 121 -17.48 -7.74 3.97
N ALA A 122 -17.94 -8.98 4.12
CA ALA A 122 -17.64 -9.80 5.30
C ALA A 122 -16.13 -10.01 5.50
N PRO A 123 -15.30 -10.30 4.49
CA PRO A 123 -13.85 -10.40 4.66
C PRO A 123 -13.20 -9.10 5.13
N LEU A 124 -13.68 -7.93 4.69
CA LEU A 124 -13.17 -6.63 5.14
C LEU A 124 -13.42 -6.38 6.63
N LEU A 125 -14.49 -6.96 7.17
CA LEU A 125 -14.87 -6.82 8.57
C LEU A 125 -14.25 -7.90 9.46
N GLN A 126 -14.08 -9.12 8.92
CA GLN A 126 -13.57 -10.28 9.65
C GLN A 126 -12.05 -10.29 9.73
N ASP A 127 -11.38 -10.11 8.59
CA ASP A 127 -9.92 -10.10 8.48
C ASP A 127 -9.43 -8.98 7.55
N PRO A 128 -9.50 -7.72 8.00
CA PRO A 128 -9.07 -6.57 7.21
C PRO A 128 -7.58 -6.62 6.87
N THR A 129 -6.75 -7.29 7.68
CA THR A 129 -5.31 -7.40 7.46
C THR A 129 -4.94 -8.10 6.16
N GLN A 130 -5.77 -9.02 5.69
CA GLN A 130 -5.57 -9.74 4.43
C GLN A 130 -6.19 -9.01 3.23
N GLN A 131 -6.86 -7.89 3.44
CA GLN A 131 -7.60 -7.20 2.39
C GLN A 131 -6.89 -5.93 1.88
N HIS A 132 -5.78 -5.54 2.50
CA HIS A 132 -5.03 -4.35 2.08
C HIS A 132 -4.50 -4.49 0.65
N GLY A 133 -4.72 -3.45 -0.14
CA GLY A 133 -4.30 -3.41 -1.54
C GLY A 133 -5.15 -4.26 -2.50
N ARG A 134 -6.21 -4.92 -2.04
CA ARG A 134 -7.11 -5.67 -2.92
C ARG A 134 -7.98 -4.74 -3.75
N LEU A 135 -8.08 -5.08 -5.01
CA LEU A 135 -8.92 -4.39 -5.97
C LEU A 135 -10.37 -4.91 -5.88
N MET A 136 -11.29 -4.01 -5.60
CA MET A 136 -12.70 -4.35 -5.38
C MET A 136 -13.62 -3.42 -6.16
N ILE A 137 -14.73 -3.98 -6.66
CA ILE A 137 -15.82 -3.19 -7.21
C ILE A 137 -16.80 -2.88 -6.09
N VAL A 138 -17.06 -1.60 -5.85
CA VAL A 138 -18.01 -1.15 -4.82
C VAL A 138 -19.28 -0.64 -5.50
N HIS A 139 -20.43 -1.26 -5.20
CA HIS A 139 -21.74 -0.78 -5.63
C HIS A 139 -22.47 -0.17 -4.45
N GLY A 140 -22.88 1.10 -4.56
CA GLY A 140 -23.56 1.76 -3.48
C GLY A 140 -24.18 3.10 -3.89
N THR A 141 -24.77 3.78 -2.92
CA THR A 141 -25.36 5.11 -3.10
C THR A 141 -24.49 6.15 -2.40
N ALA A 142 -23.93 7.07 -3.17
CA ALA A 142 -23.22 8.22 -2.61
C ALA A 142 -24.20 9.13 -1.86
N ARG A 143 -23.89 9.46 -0.60
CA ARG A 143 -24.71 10.31 0.27
C ARG A 143 -24.10 11.68 0.48
N ARG A 144 -22.80 11.76 0.50
CA ARG A 144 -22.06 12.98 0.71
C ARG A 144 -20.74 12.93 -0.06
N ALA A 145 -20.35 14.05 -0.63
CA ALA A 145 -19.02 14.24 -1.19
C ALA A 145 -18.43 15.55 -0.64
N ILE A 146 -17.22 15.49 -0.12
CA ILE A 146 -16.50 16.62 0.45
C ILE A 146 -15.17 16.75 -0.26
N LYS A 147 -14.84 17.96 -0.70
CA LYS A 147 -13.51 18.30 -1.20
C LYS A 147 -12.59 18.58 -0.01
N ILE A 148 -11.52 17.82 0.11
CA ILE A 148 -10.46 18.00 1.11
C ILE A 148 -9.27 18.64 0.42
N LEU A 149 -8.89 19.84 0.86
CA LEU A 149 -7.69 20.52 0.39
C LEU A 149 -6.46 19.93 1.10
N VAL A 150 -5.37 19.79 0.36
CA VAL A 150 -4.10 19.30 0.87
C VAL A 150 -3.11 20.46 0.87
N ASP A 151 -2.89 21.07 2.03
CA ASP A 151 -1.97 22.21 2.19
C ASP A 151 -0.52 21.77 2.42
N ASP A 152 -0.27 20.47 2.41
CA ASP A 152 1.06 19.89 2.65
C ASP A 152 1.92 19.98 1.37
N LYS A 153 2.93 20.84 1.44
CA LYS A 153 3.84 21.09 0.31
C LYS A 153 4.59 19.83 -0.15
N ASP A 154 5.01 18.98 0.78
CA ASP A 154 5.70 17.73 0.46
C ASP A 154 4.79 16.77 -0.33
N ILE A 155 3.52 16.65 0.06
CA ILE A 155 2.55 15.84 -0.67
C ILE A 155 2.30 16.40 -2.08
N HIS A 156 2.19 17.71 -2.19
CA HIS A 156 2.01 18.36 -3.47
C HIS A 156 3.20 18.12 -4.40
N GLU A 157 4.43 18.31 -3.91
CA GLU A 157 5.66 18.13 -4.70
C GLU A 157 5.90 16.67 -5.10
N ARG A 158 5.65 15.70 -4.20
CA ARG A 158 5.93 14.27 -4.44
C ARG A 158 4.84 13.55 -5.22
N PHE A 159 3.58 13.88 -4.94
CA PHE A 159 2.43 13.13 -5.46
C PHE A 159 1.56 13.94 -6.42
N GLY A 160 1.73 15.26 -6.50
CA GLY A 160 0.90 16.14 -7.36
C GLY A 160 -0.54 16.27 -6.87
N ILE A 161 -0.79 16.04 -5.57
CA ILE A 161 -2.12 16.09 -4.97
C ILE A 161 -2.30 17.40 -4.22
N ASP A 162 -3.18 18.27 -4.71
CA ASP A 162 -3.60 19.51 -4.07
C ASP A 162 -4.96 19.36 -3.35
N HIS A 163 -5.73 18.37 -3.75
CA HIS A 163 -6.99 18.01 -3.12
C HIS A 163 -7.39 16.58 -3.47
N TYR A 164 -8.33 16.04 -2.69
CA TYR A 164 -9.07 14.82 -3.01
C TYR A 164 -10.52 14.93 -2.56
N TYR A 165 -11.36 13.99 -2.97
CA TYR A 165 -12.75 13.94 -2.55
C TYR A 165 -12.97 12.77 -1.61
N GLN A 166 -13.53 13.05 -0.44
CA GLN A 166 -14.08 12.04 0.44
C GLN A 166 -15.56 11.84 0.11
N ILE A 167 -15.94 10.59 -0.17
CA ILE A 167 -17.31 10.24 -0.53
C ILE A 167 -17.84 9.22 0.48
N ASP A 168 -18.95 9.56 1.15
CA ASP A 168 -19.67 8.63 2.00
C ASP A 168 -20.60 7.78 1.12
N VAL A 169 -20.37 6.47 1.09
CA VAL A 169 -21.12 5.53 0.25
C VAL A 169 -21.88 4.55 1.14
N PHE A 170 -23.19 4.45 0.92
CA PHE A 170 -24.03 3.43 1.51
C PHE A 170 -24.03 2.20 0.61
N ILE A 171 -23.54 1.09 1.14
CA ILE A 171 -23.44 -0.18 0.45
C ILE A 171 -24.48 -1.14 1.04
N PRO A 172 -25.40 -1.70 0.23
CA PRO A 172 -26.34 -2.70 0.73
C PRO A 172 -25.59 -3.97 1.13
N LEU A 173 -25.85 -4.48 2.31
CA LEU A 173 -25.23 -5.71 2.82
C LEU A 173 -25.95 -6.98 2.33
N GLY A 174 -26.99 -6.86 1.51
CA GLY A 174 -27.85 -7.97 1.11
C GLY A 174 -28.51 -8.62 2.33
N ASP A 175 -28.48 -9.94 2.38
CA ASP A 175 -29.05 -10.73 3.50
C ASP A 175 -28.11 -10.86 4.70
N HIS A 176 -26.94 -10.20 4.66
CA HIS A 176 -25.96 -10.25 5.75
C HIS A 176 -26.25 -9.20 6.81
N ALA A 177 -26.34 -9.62 8.07
CA ALA A 177 -26.37 -8.74 9.23
C ALA A 177 -24.96 -8.63 9.85
N VAL A 178 -24.43 -7.42 9.92
CA VAL A 178 -23.17 -7.15 10.62
C VAL A 178 -23.48 -6.82 12.07
N ARG A 179 -23.04 -7.67 13.01
CA ARG A 179 -23.04 -7.33 14.44
C ARG A 179 -21.77 -6.51 14.74
N LEU A 180 -21.94 -5.24 14.92
CA LEU A 180 -20.89 -4.41 15.49
C LEU A 180 -20.78 -4.79 16.98
N GLY A 181 -19.62 -5.32 17.38
CA GLY A 181 -19.35 -5.55 18.80
C GLY A 181 -19.51 -4.25 19.58
N LYS A 182 -20.02 -4.33 20.83
CA LYS A 182 -20.08 -3.16 21.71
C LYS A 182 -18.67 -2.57 21.81
N GLN A 183 -18.50 -1.31 21.41
CA GLN A 183 -17.34 -0.53 21.83
C GLN A 183 -17.42 -0.47 23.36
N THR A 184 -16.49 -1.11 24.02
CA THR A 184 -16.19 -0.84 25.43
C THR A 184 -15.47 0.50 25.44
N GLU A 185 -16.14 1.52 26.01
CA GLU A 185 -15.58 2.81 26.33
C GLU A 185 -14.36 2.66 27.25
#